data_90d21ccea390c9df50935a91296dc01c
#
_entry.id   90d21ccea390c9df50935a91296dc01c
#
_cell.length_a   1.000
_cell.length_b   1.000
_cell.length_c   1.000
_cell.angle_alpha   90.00
_cell.angle_beta   90.00
_cell.angle_gamma   90.00
#
_symmetry.space_group_name_H-M   'P 1'
#
loop_
_entity.id
_entity.type
_entity.pdbx_description
1 polymer ?
#
loop_
_entity_poly.entity_id
_entity_poly.type
_entity_poly.pdbx_seq_one_letter_code
_entity_poly.pdbx_strand_id
1 'polypeptide(L)'
;MAEAYRTIPAHPDQWPGMVSRLQSEDKFMVNVCNNFGLALAGGVYGLVADAGADIFRGNGIGPLAKWVDDHIFFRIPHENVARYNVQRAEWRREIKAQGGRRQEGGRVWYGGKELPSSHPEEFDEDCTIPLQDLADASPQAAEDQLFAYANKDIDQISQRLGIHWEPSKTVPFGSEVPYLGFCWDLGNRVVHLRKEKKAKYLAVIAEWEQRKKHNLLEVQKLYGKLLHAAPVIPAERAHLTSLEAMLAICNNSPFIPRSPPQDTPSDLEWWKTRLHKPTISKAISEPQPLVNYKAYSDASSGFRIAITVGSRWRAWRLAGGWKAQGRDIQWAKAVGLKLLVIGLCTISKEGGHVKVYGDNWGVVEGWWKGSSGNIPTCYVTVGTFTQHGLSRLSRH
;
A
#
# COMPACT_ATOMS: atom_id res chain seq x y z
N MET A 1 8.94 -13.47 13.03
CA MET A 1 9.43 -14.80 13.47
C MET A 1 10.94 -14.81 13.52
N ALA A 2 11.53 -15.58 14.46
CA ALA A 2 12.97 -15.78 14.50
C ALA A 2 13.39 -16.69 13.34
N GLU A 3 14.45 -16.29 12.63
CA GLU A 3 15.04 -17.05 11.51
C GLU A 3 14.07 -17.57 10.44
N ALA A 4 12.98 -16.87 10.22
CA ALA A 4 11.81 -17.28 9.43
C ALA A 4 12.13 -18.08 8.16
N TYR A 5 13.04 -17.58 7.33
CA TYR A 5 13.41 -18.26 6.08
C TYR A 5 14.17 -19.57 6.32
N ARG A 6 14.99 -19.63 7.39
CA ARG A 6 15.80 -20.80 7.73
C ARG A 6 15.00 -21.92 8.36
N THR A 7 13.75 -21.71 8.73
CA THR A 7 12.86 -22.78 9.19
C THR A 7 12.38 -23.70 8.06
N ILE A 8 12.59 -23.30 6.80
CA ILE A 8 12.15 -24.07 5.64
C ILE A 8 13.36 -24.77 5.03
N PRO A 9 13.41 -26.11 5.05
CA PRO A 9 14.50 -26.86 4.43
C PRO A 9 14.46 -26.71 2.89
N ALA A 10 15.61 -26.60 2.28
CA ALA A 10 15.78 -26.65 0.84
C ALA A 10 15.92 -28.10 0.37
N HIS A 11 15.30 -28.42 -0.78
CA HIS A 11 15.48 -29.75 -1.38
C HIS A 11 16.96 -30.03 -1.69
N PRO A 12 17.48 -31.23 -1.47
CA PRO A 12 18.88 -31.56 -1.72
C PRO A 12 19.40 -31.21 -3.12
N ASP A 13 18.55 -31.32 -4.13
CA ASP A 13 18.91 -30.94 -5.52
C ASP A 13 19.22 -29.45 -5.69
N GLN A 14 18.83 -28.62 -4.74
CA GLN A 14 19.08 -27.16 -4.74
C GLN A 14 20.40 -26.82 -4.02
N TRP A 15 20.95 -27.72 -3.22
CA TRP A 15 22.15 -27.47 -2.40
C TRP A 15 23.38 -27.05 -3.19
N PRO A 16 23.66 -27.57 -4.41
CA PRO A 16 24.79 -27.10 -5.20
C PRO A 16 24.78 -25.61 -5.51
N GLY A 17 23.57 -25.01 -5.64
CA GLY A 17 23.40 -23.58 -5.83
C GLY A 17 23.47 -22.74 -4.54
N MET A 18 23.58 -23.40 -3.38
CA MET A 18 23.56 -22.78 -2.06
C MET A 18 24.88 -22.88 -1.31
N VAL A 19 25.97 -23.07 -2.05
CA VAL A 19 27.33 -23.16 -1.49
C VAL A 19 27.91 -21.76 -1.31
N SER A 20 28.40 -21.48 -0.12
CA SER A 20 29.07 -20.22 0.22
C SER A 20 30.47 -20.50 0.71
N ARG A 21 31.48 -19.71 0.27
CA ARG A 21 32.84 -19.79 0.78
C ARG A 21 33.02 -18.89 1.98
N LEU A 22 33.49 -19.43 3.08
CA LEU A 22 33.94 -18.67 4.24
C LEU A 22 35.37 -18.17 3.98
N GLN A 23 35.50 -16.87 3.70
CA GLN A 23 36.77 -16.25 3.34
C GLN A 23 37.82 -16.35 4.45
N SER A 24 37.41 -16.39 5.72
CA SER A 24 38.32 -16.44 6.87
C SER A 24 38.94 -17.82 7.10
N GLU A 25 38.34 -18.91 6.62
CA GLU A 25 38.72 -20.27 6.97
C GLU A 25 39.00 -21.17 5.76
N ASP A 26 38.89 -20.64 4.54
CA ASP A 26 38.98 -21.39 3.26
C ASP A 26 38.11 -22.66 3.23
N LYS A 27 36.93 -22.57 3.88
CA LYS A 27 35.92 -23.64 3.95
C LYS A 27 34.71 -23.29 3.10
N PHE A 28 34.03 -24.31 2.63
CA PHE A 28 32.74 -24.17 1.97
C PHE A 28 31.62 -24.60 2.94
N MET A 29 30.58 -23.82 2.95
CA MET A 29 29.32 -24.13 3.65
C MET A 29 28.20 -24.34 2.65
N VAL A 30 27.42 -25.38 2.86
CA VAL A 30 26.17 -25.61 2.14
C VAL A 30 25.01 -25.10 3.00
N ASN A 31 24.24 -24.17 2.50
CA ASN A 31 23.04 -23.76 3.18
C ASN A 31 21.91 -24.74 2.82
N VAL A 32 21.45 -25.49 3.78
CA VAL A 32 20.41 -26.53 3.60
C VAL A 32 18.99 -26.01 3.82
N CYS A 33 18.84 -24.72 4.06
CA CYS A 33 17.57 -24.06 4.28
C CYS A 33 17.33 -22.94 3.29
N ASN A 34 16.09 -22.48 3.19
CA ASN A 34 15.72 -21.33 2.38
C ASN A 34 16.54 -20.09 2.80
N ASN A 35 17.11 -19.37 1.86
CA ASN A 35 18.10 -18.33 2.12
C ASN A 35 17.56 -16.93 1.79
N PHE A 36 17.98 -15.92 2.57
CA PHE A 36 17.81 -14.53 2.18
C PHE A 36 18.55 -14.25 0.87
N GLY A 37 17.90 -13.53 -0.03
CA GLY A 37 18.47 -13.15 -1.31
C GLY A 37 18.15 -14.09 -2.48
N LEU A 38 17.56 -15.24 -2.25
CA LEU A 38 16.98 -16.06 -3.32
C LEU A 38 15.67 -15.42 -3.80
N ALA A 39 15.50 -15.29 -5.11
CA ALA A 39 14.36 -14.59 -5.70
C ALA A 39 13.00 -15.16 -5.27
N LEU A 40 12.90 -16.47 -5.06
CA LEU A 40 11.66 -17.16 -4.66
C LEU A 40 11.52 -17.36 -3.14
N ALA A 41 12.55 -17.07 -2.35
CA ALA A 41 12.55 -17.37 -0.93
C ALA A 41 11.39 -16.69 -0.17
N GLY A 42 11.07 -15.44 -0.52
CA GLY A 42 9.97 -14.70 0.06
C GLY A 42 8.60 -15.31 -0.26
N GLY A 43 8.42 -15.81 -1.48
CA GLY A 43 7.19 -16.49 -1.90
C GLY A 43 6.99 -17.83 -1.19
N VAL A 44 8.04 -18.66 -1.15
CA VAL A 44 8.00 -19.97 -0.47
C VAL A 44 7.70 -19.81 1.02
N TYR A 45 8.39 -18.87 1.69
CA TYR A 45 8.10 -18.59 3.09
C TYR A 45 6.68 -18.00 3.26
N GLY A 46 6.26 -17.15 2.34
CA GLY A 46 4.94 -16.54 2.32
C GLY A 46 3.81 -17.57 2.45
N LEU A 47 3.89 -18.68 1.71
CA LEU A 47 2.90 -19.76 1.76
C LEU A 47 2.83 -20.41 3.16
N VAL A 48 3.98 -20.67 3.78
CA VAL A 48 4.03 -21.24 5.15
C VAL A 48 3.47 -20.26 6.17
N ALA A 49 3.82 -18.98 6.04
CA ALA A 49 3.32 -17.94 6.93
C ALA A 49 1.81 -17.68 6.74
N ASP A 50 1.28 -17.84 5.51
CA ASP A 50 -0.15 -17.79 5.23
C ASP A 50 -0.89 -18.93 5.93
N ALA A 51 -0.38 -20.17 5.81
CA ALA A 51 -0.95 -21.31 6.49
C ALA A 51 -0.94 -21.12 8.02
N GLY A 52 0.15 -20.57 8.59
CA GLY A 52 0.22 -20.22 10.00
C GLY A 52 -0.85 -19.20 10.41
N ALA A 53 -1.02 -18.13 9.62
CA ALA A 53 -2.05 -17.13 9.86
C ALA A 53 -3.47 -17.74 9.79
N ASP A 54 -3.72 -18.65 8.85
CA ASP A 54 -5.01 -19.34 8.72
C ASP A 54 -5.30 -20.28 9.91
N ILE A 55 -4.26 -20.90 10.49
CA ILE A 55 -4.43 -21.70 11.69
C ILE A 55 -4.79 -20.82 12.90
N PHE A 56 -4.17 -19.63 13.05
CA PHE A 56 -4.60 -18.68 14.08
C PHE A 56 -6.06 -18.29 13.91
N ARG A 57 -6.48 -17.94 12.68
CA ARG A 57 -7.88 -17.64 12.36
C ARG A 57 -8.81 -18.80 12.65
N GLY A 58 -8.40 -20.02 12.27
CA GLY A 58 -9.15 -21.25 12.53
C GLY A 58 -9.37 -21.53 14.04
N ASN A 59 -8.47 -21.04 14.90
CA ASN A 59 -8.62 -21.07 16.34
C ASN A 59 -9.34 -19.82 16.89
N GLY A 60 -9.94 -18.98 16.04
CA GLY A 60 -10.70 -17.83 16.44
C GLY A 60 -9.89 -16.61 16.86
N ILE A 61 -8.55 -16.63 16.68
CA ILE A 61 -7.67 -15.50 16.98
C ILE A 61 -7.60 -14.54 15.81
N GLY A 62 -7.86 -13.29 16.07
CA GLY A 62 -7.80 -12.21 15.08
C GLY A 62 -8.64 -11.00 15.49
N PRO A 63 -8.76 -10.01 14.62
CA PRO A 63 -8.14 -9.91 13.28
C PRO A 63 -6.61 -9.96 13.34
N LEU A 64 -6.01 -10.51 12.30
CA LEU A 64 -4.56 -10.50 12.16
C LEU A 64 -4.16 -10.18 10.72
N ALA A 65 -3.04 -9.49 10.59
CA ALA A 65 -2.39 -9.27 9.31
C ALA A 65 -0.92 -9.69 9.39
N LYS A 66 -0.33 -9.99 8.24
CA LYS A 66 1.08 -10.31 8.14
C LYS A 66 1.73 -9.66 6.94
N TRP A 67 3.00 -9.39 7.06
CA TRP A 67 3.86 -9.01 5.97
C TRP A 67 5.12 -9.88 6.01
N VAL A 68 5.18 -10.89 5.16
CA VAL A 68 6.21 -11.92 5.15
C VAL A 68 6.30 -12.60 6.53
N ASP A 69 7.29 -12.23 7.35
CA ASP A 69 7.56 -12.77 8.68
C ASP A 69 7.05 -11.87 9.84
N ASP A 70 6.69 -10.63 9.54
CA ASP A 70 6.11 -9.71 10.53
C ASP A 70 4.59 -9.93 10.63
N HIS A 71 4.13 -10.29 11.83
CA HIS A 71 2.72 -10.48 12.14
C HIS A 71 2.22 -9.38 13.07
N ILE A 72 0.99 -8.96 12.88
CA ILE A 72 0.28 -8.05 13.77
C ILE A 72 -1.07 -8.66 14.14
N PHE A 73 -1.37 -8.70 15.44
CA PHE A 73 -2.60 -9.23 16.02
C PHE A 73 -3.40 -8.08 16.63
N PHE A 74 -4.70 -8.07 16.40
CA PHE A 74 -5.60 -7.06 16.95
C PHE A 74 -6.55 -7.70 17.95
N ARG A 75 -6.52 -7.24 19.20
CA ARG A 75 -7.45 -7.70 20.22
C ARG A 75 -8.75 -6.91 20.17
N ILE A 76 -9.85 -7.60 20.31
CA ILE A 76 -11.19 -7.03 20.44
C ILE A 76 -11.67 -7.21 21.86
N PRO A 77 -12.29 -6.19 22.49
CA PRO A 77 -12.93 -6.38 23.78
C PRO A 77 -13.91 -7.56 23.72
N HIS A 78 -13.84 -8.46 24.68
CA HIS A 78 -14.61 -9.71 24.68
C HIS A 78 -16.13 -9.44 24.54
N GLU A 79 -16.66 -8.39 25.18
CA GLU A 79 -18.05 -7.95 25.08
C GLU A 79 -18.48 -7.58 23.66
N ASN A 80 -17.55 -7.22 22.80
CA ASN A 80 -17.79 -6.80 21.43
C ASN A 80 -17.65 -7.91 20.38
N VAL A 81 -17.16 -9.10 20.74
CA VAL A 81 -16.86 -10.20 19.80
C VAL A 81 -18.11 -10.62 19.01
N ALA A 82 -19.24 -10.83 19.71
CA ALA A 82 -20.47 -11.24 19.05
C ALA A 82 -20.95 -10.20 18.03
N ARG A 83 -20.98 -8.92 18.42
CA ARG A 83 -21.37 -7.80 17.54
C ARG A 83 -20.43 -7.70 16.35
N TYR A 84 -19.14 -7.81 16.58
CA TYR A 84 -18.12 -7.73 15.52
C TYR A 84 -18.23 -8.88 14.53
N ASN A 85 -18.51 -10.10 15.00
CA ASN A 85 -18.75 -11.25 14.13
C ASN A 85 -19.98 -11.06 13.24
N VAL A 86 -21.04 -10.43 13.73
CA VAL A 86 -22.22 -10.07 12.91
C VAL A 86 -21.82 -9.09 11.80
N GLN A 87 -21.09 -8.03 12.13
CA GLN A 87 -20.61 -7.05 11.15
C GLN A 87 -19.70 -7.70 10.09
N ARG A 88 -18.79 -8.59 10.51
CA ARG A 88 -17.93 -9.35 9.59
C ARG A 88 -18.72 -10.25 8.63
N ALA A 89 -19.77 -10.89 9.14
CA ALA A 89 -20.64 -11.72 8.31
C ALA A 89 -21.44 -10.90 7.29
N GLU A 90 -21.86 -9.69 7.63
CA GLU A 90 -22.51 -8.75 6.71
C GLU A 90 -21.52 -8.29 5.64
N TRP A 91 -20.36 -7.82 6.04
CA TRP A 91 -19.28 -7.42 5.15
C TRP A 91 -18.90 -8.54 4.17
N ARG A 92 -18.73 -9.77 4.66
CA ARG A 92 -18.52 -10.95 3.80
C ARG A 92 -19.62 -11.14 2.76
N ARG A 93 -20.88 -10.92 3.13
CA ARG A 93 -22.01 -11.01 2.18
C ARG A 93 -21.90 -9.94 1.10
N GLU A 94 -21.57 -8.72 1.46
CA GLU A 94 -21.37 -7.61 0.53
C GLU A 94 -20.21 -7.88 -0.44
N ILE A 95 -19.05 -8.33 0.07
CA ILE A 95 -17.90 -8.68 -0.75
C ILE A 95 -18.26 -9.79 -1.75
N LYS A 96 -18.98 -10.83 -1.32
CA LYS A 96 -19.45 -11.90 -2.20
C LYS A 96 -20.42 -11.40 -3.26
N ALA A 97 -21.33 -10.51 -2.90
CA ALA A 97 -22.27 -9.91 -3.85
C ALA A 97 -21.56 -9.06 -4.92
N GLN A 98 -20.38 -8.51 -4.60
CA GLN A 98 -19.52 -7.77 -5.53
C GLN A 98 -18.59 -8.68 -6.36
N GLY A 99 -18.73 -10.00 -6.28
CA GLY A 99 -17.93 -10.97 -7.01
C GLY A 99 -16.72 -11.52 -6.25
N GLY A 100 -16.66 -11.31 -4.94
CA GLY A 100 -15.59 -11.86 -4.09
C GLY A 100 -15.57 -13.38 -4.10
N ARG A 101 -14.39 -13.95 -4.29
CA ARG A 101 -14.13 -15.39 -4.32
C ARG A 101 -13.38 -15.82 -3.08
N ARG A 102 -13.72 -16.96 -2.52
CA ARG A 102 -12.95 -17.61 -1.47
C ARG A 102 -11.72 -18.25 -2.09
N GLN A 103 -10.55 -17.87 -1.60
CA GLN A 103 -9.31 -18.58 -1.88
C GLN A 103 -9.02 -19.65 -0.82
N GLU A 104 -8.11 -20.56 -1.13
CA GLU A 104 -7.52 -21.47 -0.17
C GLU A 104 -6.94 -20.66 1.00
N GLY A 105 -7.14 -21.17 2.23
CA GLY A 105 -6.73 -20.46 3.43
C GLY A 105 -7.78 -19.55 4.06
N GLY A 106 -9.01 -19.50 3.52
CA GLY A 106 -10.15 -18.86 4.18
C GLY A 106 -10.29 -17.38 3.91
N ARG A 107 -9.35 -16.75 3.18
CA ARG A 107 -9.43 -15.34 2.79
C ARG A 107 -10.47 -15.14 1.69
N VAL A 108 -11.15 -14.02 1.71
CA VAL A 108 -12.07 -13.63 0.63
C VAL A 108 -11.38 -12.62 -0.24
N TRP A 109 -11.10 -13.03 -1.46
CA TRP A 109 -10.61 -12.15 -2.50
C TRP A 109 -11.77 -11.59 -3.29
N TYR A 110 -11.83 -10.32 -3.43
CA TYR A 110 -12.72 -9.72 -4.41
C TYR A 110 -11.87 -9.01 -5.46
N GLY A 111 -12.20 -9.33 -6.73
CA GLY A 111 -11.54 -8.75 -7.87
C GLY A 111 -11.83 -7.26 -7.89
N GLY A 112 -10.79 -6.49 -7.65
CA GLY A 112 -10.71 -5.16 -8.16
C GLY A 112 -10.43 -5.21 -9.66
N LYS A 113 -9.76 -4.20 -10.15
CA LYS A 113 -9.35 -4.09 -11.55
C LYS A 113 -8.27 -5.10 -11.88
N GLU A 114 -8.23 -5.47 -13.15
CA GLU A 114 -7.05 -6.06 -13.73
C GLU A 114 -5.90 -5.03 -13.71
N LEU A 115 -4.84 -5.32 -12.98
CA LEU A 115 -3.65 -4.48 -12.92
C LEU A 115 -2.88 -4.54 -14.25
N PRO A 116 -2.01 -3.59 -14.57
CA PRO A 116 -1.15 -3.65 -15.77
C PRO A 116 -0.28 -4.91 -15.87
N SER A 117 -0.08 -5.61 -14.75
CA SER A 117 0.59 -6.90 -14.67
C SER A 117 -0.29 -8.09 -15.07
N SER A 118 -1.52 -7.87 -15.56
CA SER A 118 -2.55 -8.88 -15.80
C SER A 118 -2.99 -9.67 -14.55
N HIS A 119 -2.65 -9.17 -13.37
CA HIS A 119 -3.16 -9.72 -12.11
C HIS A 119 -4.33 -8.86 -11.63
N PRO A 120 -5.40 -9.46 -11.09
CA PRO A 120 -6.46 -8.69 -10.45
C PRO A 120 -5.91 -7.93 -9.24
N GLU A 121 -6.44 -6.75 -8.98
CA GLU A 121 -6.23 -6.08 -7.71
C GLU A 121 -6.86 -6.93 -6.62
N GLU A 122 -6.05 -7.37 -5.66
CA GLU A 122 -6.47 -8.34 -4.66
C GLU A 122 -6.68 -7.63 -3.33
N PHE A 123 -7.90 -7.73 -2.81
CA PHE A 123 -8.23 -7.33 -1.46
C PHE A 123 -8.39 -8.58 -0.61
N ASP A 124 -7.62 -8.64 0.45
CA ASP A 124 -7.58 -9.76 1.38
C ASP A 124 -8.35 -9.40 2.64
N GLU A 125 -9.53 -9.98 2.77
CA GLU A 125 -10.40 -9.75 3.91
C GLU A 125 -10.51 -10.99 4.80
N ASP A 126 -10.06 -10.83 6.04
CA ASP A 126 -10.14 -11.83 7.07
C ASP A 126 -11.52 -11.84 7.75
N CYS A 127 -12.58 -12.12 6.98
CA CYS A 127 -13.94 -12.15 7.52
C CYS A 127 -14.60 -13.54 7.44
N THR A 128 -13.86 -14.58 7.12
CA THR A 128 -14.40 -15.90 6.81
C THR A 128 -14.72 -16.73 8.03
N ILE A 129 -13.85 -16.68 9.05
CA ILE A 129 -13.96 -17.48 10.27
C ILE A 129 -14.37 -16.55 11.42
N PRO A 130 -15.41 -16.90 12.19
CA PRO A 130 -15.80 -16.09 13.35
C PRO A 130 -14.67 -16.05 14.39
N LEU A 131 -14.47 -14.91 15.02
CA LEU A 131 -13.59 -14.79 16.16
C LEU A 131 -14.20 -15.50 17.37
N GLN A 132 -13.35 -16.09 18.19
CA GLN A 132 -13.78 -16.72 19.44
C GLN A 132 -13.46 -15.83 20.63
N ASP A 133 -14.31 -15.88 21.63
CA ASP A 133 -14.01 -15.33 22.94
C ASP A 133 -13.30 -16.40 23.76
N LEU A 134 -12.02 -16.21 23.99
CA LEU A 134 -11.17 -17.11 24.77
C LEU A 134 -10.91 -16.56 26.18
N ALA A 135 -11.56 -15.45 26.56
CA ALA A 135 -11.33 -14.79 27.84
C ALA A 135 -11.54 -15.74 29.04
N ASP A 136 -12.56 -16.59 28.97
CA ASP A 136 -12.93 -17.52 30.03
C ASP A 136 -12.19 -18.86 29.94
N ALA A 137 -11.47 -19.14 28.87
CA ALA A 137 -10.86 -20.45 28.61
C ALA A 137 -9.66 -20.75 29.53
N SER A 138 -9.07 -19.74 30.14
CA SER A 138 -7.95 -19.90 31.06
C SER A 138 -7.72 -18.65 31.92
N PRO A 139 -7.11 -18.76 33.12
CA PRO A 139 -6.79 -17.61 33.98
C PRO A 139 -5.97 -16.57 33.18
N GLN A 140 -6.43 -15.34 33.13
CA GLN A 140 -5.78 -14.23 32.43
C GLN A 140 -5.30 -13.19 33.44
N ALA A 141 -4.28 -12.39 33.05
CA ALA A 141 -3.93 -11.19 33.77
C ALA A 141 -5.10 -10.19 33.72
N ALA A 142 -5.22 -9.33 34.73
CA ALA A 142 -6.34 -8.41 34.85
C ALA A 142 -6.51 -7.51 33.61
N GLU A 143 -5.41 -7.11 32.97
CA GLU A 143 -5.42 -6.32 31.76
C GLU A 143 -5.93 -7.09 30.52
N ASP A 144 -5.71 -8.40 30.51
CA ASP A 144 -6.09 -9.28 29.41
C ASP A 144 -7.57 -9.70 29.50
N GLN A 145 -8.18 -9.67 30.69
CA GLN A 145 -9.58 -10.06 30.91
C GLN A 145 -10.58 -9.21 30.12
N LEU A 146 -10.19 -8.02 29.69
CA LEU A 146 -11.04 -7.15 28.87
C LEU A 146 -11.11 -7.58 27.40
N PHE A 147 -10.26 -8.50 26.97
CA PHE A 147 -10.09 -8.84 25.56
C PHE A 147 -10.38 -10.31 25.29
N ALA A 148 -10.79 -10.59 24.06
CA ALA A 148 -11.18 -11.92 23.62
C ALA A 148 -10.05 -12.97 23.68
N TYR A 149 -8.80 -12.56 23.66
CA TYR A 149 -7.64 -13.43 23.77
C TYR A 149 -6.41 -12.65 24.28
N ALA A 150 -5.40 -13.38 24.73
CA ALA A 150 -4.13 -12.86 25.26
C ALA A 150 -2.92 -13.43 24.51
N ASN A 151 -1.72 -12.95 24.85
CA ASN A 151 -0.45 -13.47 24.28
C ASN A 151 -0.30 -14.98 24.48
N LYS A 152 -0.71 -15.51 25.63
CA LYS A 152 -0.65 -16.96 25.92
C LYS A 152 -1.40 -17.82 24.90
N ASP A 153 -2.52 -17.32 24.38
CA ASP A 153 -3.32 -18.05 23.39
C ASP A 153 -2.58 -18.11 22.04
N ILE A 154 -1.90 -17.00 21.67
CA ILE A 154 -1.00 -16.97 20.52
C ILE A 154 0.19 -17.91 20.74
N ASP A 155 0.80 -17.87 21.92
CA ASP A 155 1.98 -18.68 22.26
C ASP A 155 1.67 -20.19 22.26
N GLN A 156 0.50 -20.60 22.75
CA GLN A 156 0.07 -22.00 22.71
C GLN A 156 -0.06 -22.55 21.29
N ILE A 157 -0.64 -21.76 20.38
CA ILE A 157 -0.74 -22.15 18.98
C ILE A 157 0.64 -22.15 18.33
N SER A 158 1.42 -21.11 18.58
CA SER A 158 2.79 -20.97 18.05
C SER A 158 3.67 -22.14 18.45
N GLN A 159 3.60 -22.55 19.72
CA GLN A 159 4.36 -23.67 20.24
C GLN A 159 3.98 -24.99 19.53
N ARG A 160 2.68 -25.25 19.33
CA ARG A 160 2.21 -26.43 18.59
C ARG A 160 2.65 -26.45 17.14
N LEU A 161 2.82 -25.27 16.53
CA LEU A 161 3.25 -25.10 15.13
C LEU A 161 4.78 -25.03 15.00
N GLY A 162 5.54 -25.02 16.08
CA GLY A 162 6.99 -24.79 16.05
C GLY A 162 7.36 -23.36 15.61
N ILE A 163 6.46 -22.39 15.77
CA ILE A 163 6.71 -20.99 15.45
C ILE A 163 7.48 -20.36 16.62
N HIS A 164 8.68 -19.89 16.35
CA HIS A 164 9.49 -19.15 17.33
C HIS A 164 9.43 -17.65 17.02
N TRP A 165 8.87 -16.89 17.96
CA TRP A 165 8.90 -15.44 17.91
C TRP A 165 10.27 -14.93 18.37
N GLU A 166 10.75 -13.85 17.75
CA GLU A 166 11.98 -13.18 18.18
C GLU A 166 11.66 -12.23 19.36
N PRO A 167 12.08 -12.56 20.60
CA PRO A 167 11.67 -11.79 21.78
C PRO A 167 12.09 -10.32 21.71
N SER A 168 13.26 -10.04 21.14
CA SER A 168 13.79 -8.66 21.00
C SER A 168 13.00 -7.79 20.03
N LYS A 169 12.16 -8.39 19.18
CA LYS A 169 11.30 -7.71 18.19
C LYS A 169 9.82 -7.79 18.54
N THR A 170 9.46 -8.60 19.52
CA THR A 170 8.08 -8.74 19.96
C THR A 170 7.64 -7.48 20.68
N VAL A 171 6.54 -6.89 20.23
CA VAL A 171 5.93 -5.70 20.83
C VAL A 171 4.68 -6.15 21.58
N PRO A 172 4.53 -5.76 22.86
CA PRO A 172 3.33 -6.08 23.62
C PRO A 172 2.09 -5.40 23.04
N PHE A 173 0.91 -5.90 23.38
CA PHE A 173 -0.33 -5.26 23.01
C PHE A 173 -0.42 -3.83 23.57
N GLY A 174 -0.90 -2.91 22.76
CA GLY A 174 -1.06 -1.51 23.10
C GLY A 174 -1.90 -0.78 22.07
N SER A 175 -2.31 0.44 22.39
CA SER A 175 -3.03 1.31 21.46
C SER A 175 -2.13 1.92 20.39
N GLU A 176 -0.82 1.97 20.64
CA GLU A 176 0.19 2.50 19.72
C GLU A 176 1.24 1.43 19.43
N VAL A 177 1.36 1.00 18.17
CA VAL A 177 2.18 -0.14 17.75
C VAL A 177 3.06 0.21 16.56
N PRO A 178 4.39 -0.08 16.62
CA PRO A 178 5.27 0.00 15.46
C PRO A 178 5.06 -1.21 14.54
N TYR A 179 4.64 -0.98 13.30
CA TYR A 179 4.49 -2.03 12.30
C TYR A 179 4.85 -1.50 10.90
N LEU A 180 5.65 -2.27 10.15
CA LEU A 180 6.12 -1.94 8.80
C LEU A 180 6.79 -0.56 8.68
N GLY A 181 7.47 -0.11 9.72
CA GLY A 181 8.18 1.18 9.73
C GLY A 181 7.31 2.40 10.02
N PHE A 182 6.04 2.21 10.28
CA PHE A 182 5.09 3.19 10.77
C PHE A 182 4.79 2.96 12.25
N CYS A 183 4.20 3.96 12.87
CA CYS A 183 3.54 3.82 14.16
C CYS A 183 2.03 3.94 13.96
N TRP A 184 1.30 2.95 14.40
CA TRP A 184 -0.15 2.85 14.31
C TRP A 184 -0.75 3.20 15.66
N ASP A 185 -1.32 4.39 15.74
CA ASP A 185 -2.04 4.86 16.92
C ASP A 185 -3.53 4.61 16.70
N LEU A 186 -4.01 3.50 17.26
CA LEU A 186 -5.39 3.07 17.12
C LEU A 186 -6.33 3.91 17.99
N GLY A 187 -5.84 4.44 19.11
CA GLY A 187 -6.62 5.30 20.01
C GLY A 187 -7.02 6.60 19.32
N ASN A 188 -6.08 7.25 18.64
CA ASN A 188 -6.31 8.47 17.88
C ASN A 188 -6.68 8.21 16.41
N ARG A 189 -6.72 6.95 15.98
CA ARG A 189 -6.98 6.53 14.59
C ARG A 189 -6.07 7.23 13.59
N VAL A 190 -4.76 7.22 13.84
CA VAL A 190 -3.76 7.78 12.94
C VAL A 190 -2.59 6.83 12.72
N VAL A 191 -2.02 6.90 11.52
CA VAL A 191 -0.75 6.25 11.20
C VAL A 191 0.27 7.34 10.95
N HIS A 192 1.43 7.23 11.58
CA HIS A 192 2.49 8.22 11.40
C HIS A 192 3.85 7.58 11.09
N LEU A 193 4.69 8.34 10.38
CA LEU A 193 6.04 7.92 10.06
C LEU A 193 6.94 8.07 11.30
N ARG A 194 7.66 7.01 11.67
CA ARG A 194 8.57 7.01 12.81
C ARG A 194 9.70 8.03 12.64
N LYS A 195 10.12 8.65 13.74
CA LYS A 195 11.18 9.69 13.75
C LYS A 195 12.50 9.19 13.15
N GLU A 196 12.89 7.95 13.47
CA GLU A 196 14.12 7.31 12.94
C GLU A 196 14.06 7.12 11.43
N LYS A 197 12.88 6.80 10.90
CA LYS A 197 12.67 6.67 9.45
C LYS A 197 12.77 8.03 8.76
N LYS A 198 12.17 9.07 9.35
CA LYS A 198 12.29 10.46 8.83
C LYS A 198 13.77 10.87 8.73
N ALA A 199 14.52 10.73 9.82
CA ALA A 199 15.94 11.08 9.85
C ALA A 199 16.74 10.27 8.80
N LYS A 200 16.46 8.96 8.67
CA LYS A 200 17.10 8.10 7.67
C LYS A 200 16.80 8.55 6.24
N TYR A 201 15.58 9.00 5.96
CA TYR A 201 15.21 9.41 4.60
C TYR A 201 15.81 10.77 4.25
N LEU A 202 15.82 11.71 5.18
CA LEU A 202 16.52 12.99 5.02
C LEU A 202 18.02 12.78 4.77
N ALA A 203 18.66 11.88 5.51
CA ALA A 203 20.08 11.56 5.31
C ALA A 203 20.35 11.00 3.89
N VAL A 204 19.47 10.16 3.36
CA VAL A 204 19.62 9.61 1.99
C VAL A 204 19.40 10.68 0.92
N ILE A 205 18.49 11.63 1.14
CA ILE A 205 18.35 12.79 0.23
C ILE A 205 19.61 13.64 0.27
N ALA A 206 20.15 13.93 1.47
CA ALA A 206 21.39 14.69 1.61
C ALA A 206 22.60 13.99 0.95
N GLU A 207 22.72 12.66 1.10
CA GLU A 207 23.75 11.85 0.40
C GLU A 207 23.60 11.94 -1.14
N TRP A 208 22.36 11.89 -1.63
CA TRP A 208 22.06 12.02 -3.05
C TRP A 208 22.51 13.40 -3.58
N GLU A 209 22.19 14.49 -2.90
CA GLU A 209 22.48 15.85 -3.34
C GLU A 209 24.00 16.17 -3.42
N GLN A 210 24.85 15.36 -2.79
CA GLN A 210 26.31 15.52 -2.89
C GLN A 210 26.88 15.13 -4.26
N ARG A 211 26.10 14.42 -5.10
CA ARG A 211 26.56 13.93 -6.39
C ARG A 211 25.67 14.46 -7.53
N LYS A 212 26.29 14.69 -8.67
CA LYS A 212 25.58 15.15 -9.88
C LYS A 212 25.07 14.00 -10.75
N LYS A 213 25.57 12.79 -10.55
CA LYS A 213 25.22 11.61 -11.35
C LYS A 213 25.03 10.40 -10.42
N HIS A 214 24.05 9.55 -10.78
CA HIS A 214 23.65 8.39 -9.98
C HIS A 214 23.42 7.17 -10.85
N ASN A 215 23.80 6.00 -10.34
CA ASN A 215 23.54 4.70 -10.96
C ASN A 215 22.18 4.15 -10.56
N LEU A 216 21.73 3.06 -11.18
CA LEU A 216 20.43 2.45 -10.92
C LEU A 216 20.21 2.12 -9.44
N LEU A 217 21.21 1.55 -8.76
CA LEU A 217 21.08 1.15 -7.35
C LEU A 217 20.87 2.35 -6.42
N GLU A 218 21.54 3.46 -6.68
CA GLU A 218 21.35 4.70 -5.91
C GLU A 218 19.96 5.28 -6.12
N VAL A 219 19.44 5.25 -7.38
CA VAL A 219 18.07 5.68 -7.70
C VAL A 219 17.05 4.78 -6.99
N GLN A 220 17.20 3.45 -7.07
CA GLN A 220 16.33 2.49 -6.40
C GLN A 220 16.32 2.69 -4.88
N LYS A 221 17.49 2.94 -4.28
CA LYS A 221 17.64 3.20 -2.85
C LYS A 221 16.86 4.44 -2.40
N LEU A 222 16.96 5.55 -3.14
CA LEU A 222 16.25 6.78 -2.84
C LEU A 222 14.75 6.63 -3.08
N TYR A 223 14.39 6.18 -4.29
CA TYR A 223 12.99 5.97 -4.69
C TYR A 223 12.24 5.07 -3.71
N GLY A 224 12.79 3.90 -3.38
CA GLY A 224 12.16 2.96 -2.46
C GLY A 224 11.92 3.53 -1.05
N LYS A 225 12.83 4.40 -0.56
CA LYS A 225 12.63 5.05 0.74
C LYS A 225 11.54 6.10 0.71
N LEU A 226 11.48 6.91 -0.34
CA LEU A 226 10.44 7.92 -0.48
C LEU A 226 9.08 7.27 -0.76
N LEU A 227 9.05 6.22 -1.60
CA LEU A 227 7.85 5.42 -1.85
C LEU A 227 7.31 4.79 -0.55
N HIS A 228 8.21 4.31 0.34
CA HIS A 228 7.78 3.79 1.64
C HIS A 228 7.11 4.86 2.52
N ALA A 229 7.54 6.13 2.44
CA ALA A 229 6.90 7.23 3.20
C ALA A 229 5.57 7.70 2.58
N ALA A 230 5.36 7.43 1.30
CA ALA A 230 4.22 7.88 0.51
C ALA A 230 2.84 7.63 1.16
N PRO A 231 2.54 6.45 1.73
CA PRO A 231 1.21 6.17 2.29
C PRO A 231 0.71 7.17 3.34
N VAL A 232 1.59 7.87 4.03
CA VAL A 232 1.26 8.84 5.09
C VAL A 232 1.52 10.30 4.72
N ILE A 233 1.93 10.57 3.48
CA ILE A 233 2.21 11.93 2.99
C ILE A 233 1.28 12.24 1.82
N PRO A 234 0.29 13.13 1.97
CA PRO A 234 -0.61 13.49 0.86
C PRO A 234 0.13 14.10 -0.33
N ALA A 235 -0.31 13.79 -1.55
CA ALA A 235 0.20 14.26 -2.84
C ALA A 235 1.66 13.87 -3.17
N GLU A 236 2.19 12.86 -2.52
CA GLU A 236 3.58 12.41 -2.59
C GLU A 236 3.98 11.81 -3.94
N ARG A 237 3.07 11.06 -4.58
CA ARG A 237 3.37 10.34 -5.83
C ARG A 237 3.73 11.27 -6.98
N ALA A 238 3.10 12.43 -7.04
CA ALA A 238 3.45 13.44 -8.03
C ALA A 238 4.92 13.92 -7.94
N HIS A 239 5.55 13.73 -6.77
CA HIS A 239 6.94 14.09 -6.51
C HIS A 239 7.91 12.89 -6.54
N LEU A 240 7.45 11.75 -7.07
CA LEU A 240 8.28 10.58 -7.39
C LEU A 240 8.48 10.40 -8.89
N THR A 241 7.74 11.11 -9.72
CA THR A 241 7.74 10.94 -11.18
C THR A 241 9.10 11.17 -11.83
N SER A 242 9.88 12.15 -11.32
CA SER A 242 11.23 12.39 -11.83
C SER A 242 12.20 11.23 -11.50
N LEU A 243 12.05 10.61 -10.34
CA LEU A 243 12.83 9.42 -9.97
C LEU A 243 12.37 8.18 -10.73
N GLU A 244 11.08 8.03 -11.01
CA GLU A 244 10.53 6.96 -11.86
C GLU A 244 11.08 7.06 -13.30
N ALA A 245 11.10 8.27 -13.86
CA ALA A 245 11.71 8.52 -15.16
C ALA A 245 13.21 8.16 -15.15
N MET A 246 13.91 8.49 -14.06
CA MET A 246 15.33 8.16 -13.93
C MET A 246 15.56 6.64 -13.79
N LEU A 247 14.70 5.91 -13.08
CA LEU A 247 14.74 4.44 -13.02
C LEU A 247 14.64 3.83 -14.42
N ALA A 248 13.72 4.31 -15.25
CA ALA A 248 13.57 3.86 -16.63
C ALA A 248 14.82 4.13 -17.47
N ILE A 249 15.41 5.31 -17.33
CA ILE A 249 16.65 5.69 -18.03
C ILE A 249 17.84 4.82 -17.60
N CYS A 250 17.97 4.54 -16.31
CA CYS A 250 19.08 3.77 -15.75
C CYS A 250 18.96 2.27 -16.01
N ASN A 251 17.75 1.74 -16.21
CA ASN A 251 17.51 0.31 -16.35
C ASN A 251 18.26 -0.32 -17.53
N ASN A 252 18.43 0.42 -18.63
CA ASN A 252 19.15 -0.05 -19.82
C ASN A 252 20.69 -0.11 -19.62
N SER A 253 21.22 0.54 -18.58
CA SER A 253 22.65 0.58 -18.29
C SER A 253 22.87 0.79 -16.78
N PRO A 254 22.65 -0.25 -15.94
CA PRO A 254 22.52 -0.12 -14.50
C PRO A 254 23.74 0.46 -13.78
N PHE A 255 24.93 0.24 -14.32
CA PHE A 255 26.21 0.64 -13.71
C PHE A 255 26.70 2.03 -14.17
N ILE A 256 26.10 2.60 -15.21
CA ILE A 256 26.53 3.89 -15.76
C ILE A 256 25.82 5.03 -15.02
N PRO A 257 26.54 5.89 -14.27
CA PRO A 257 25.93 7.02 -13.58
C PRO A 257 25.38 8.05 -14.56
N ARG A 258 24.13 8.49 -14.35
CA ARG A 258 23.42 9.46 -15.20
C ARG A 258 22.97 10.66 -14.38
N SER A 259 22.85 11.79 -15.04
CA SER A 259 22.28 13.00 -14.43
C SER A 259 20.77 12.83 -14.24
N PRO A 260 20.22 13.27 -13.11
CA PRO A 260 18.78 13.20 -12.87
C PRO A 260 18.02 14.15 -13.81
N PRO A 261 16.73 13.89 -14.06
CA PRO A 261 15.81 14.81 -14.73
C PRO A 261 15.80 16.20 -14.09
N GLN A 262 15.45 17.23 -14.90
CA GLN A 262 15.49 18.64 -14.47
C GLN A 262 14.58 18.92 -13.26
N ASP A 263 13.48 18.18 -13.11
CA ASP A 263 12.51 18.38 -12.02
C ASP A 263 12.92 17.69 -10.71
N THR A 264 13.92 16.81 -10.72
CA THR A 264 14.33 16.04 -9.53
C THR A 264 14.72 16.94 -8.34
N PRO A 265 15.49 18.03 -8.50
CA PRO A 265 15.82 18.89 -7.37
C PRO A 265 14.59 19.52 -6.72
N SER A 266 13.61 19.95 -7.50
CA SER A 266 12.37 20.52 -6.97
C SER A 266 11.51 19.48 -6.24
N ASP A 267 11.48 18.25 -6.74
CA ASP A 267 10.79 17.14 -6.09
C ASP A 267 11.45 16.77 -4.76
N LEU A 268 12.78 16.71 -4.71
CA LEU A 268 13.52 16.42 -3.49
C LEU A 268 13.38 17.54 -2.45
N GLU A 269 13.34 18.81 -2.87
CA GLU A 269 13.09 19.92 -1.95
C GLU A 269 11.68 19.84 -1.34
N TRP A 270 10.68 19.44 -2.15
CA TRP A 270 9.34 19.19 -1.63
C TRP A 270 9.36 18.05 -0.58
N TRP A 271 10.05 16.93 -0.87
CA TRP A 271 10.20 15.82 0.07
C TRP A 271 10.89 16.26 1.37
N LYS A 272 11.98 17.02 1.30
CA LYS A 272 12.66 17.57 2.49
C LYS A 272 11.71 18.40 3.32
N THR A 273 11.00 19.32 2.69
CA THR A 273 9.99 20.17 3.37
C THR A 273 8.95 19.35 4.10
N ARG A 274 8.46 18.25 3.49
CA ARG A 274 7.48 17.37 4.14
C ARG A 274 8.10 16.56 5.28
N LEU A 275 9.27 15.97 5.06
CA LEU A 275 9.96 15.15 6.05
C LEU A 275 10.44 15.97 7.27
N HIS A 276 10.67 17.27 7.16
CA HIS A 276 11.00 18.13 8.29
C HIS A 276 9.79 18.49 9.17
N LYS A 277 8.57 18.25 8.73
CA LYS A 277 7.41 18.49 9.59
C LYS A 277 7.51 17.67 10.89
N PRO A 278 7.14 18.23 12.04
CA PRO A 278 7.23 17.52 13.33
C PRO A 278 6.43 16.22 13.30
N THR A 279 5.24 16.25 12.76
CA THR A 279 4.37 15.08 12.63
C THR A 279 4.00 14.87 11.16
N ILE A 280 4.19 13.64 10.68
CA ILE A 280 3.74 13.17 9.39
C ILE A 280 2.77 12.04 9.67
N SER A 281 1.50 12.31 9.53
CA SER A 281 0.44 11.35 9.85
C SER A 281 -0.69 11.38 8.84
N LYS A 282 -1.38 10.26 8.76
CA LYS A 282 -2.62 10.09 8.00
C LYS A 282 -3.67 9.47 8.91
N ALA A 283 -4.89 10.00 8.87
CA ALA A 283 -6.00 9.43 9.60
C ALA A 283 -6.33 8.02 9.05
N ILE A 284 -6.63 7.09 9.96
CA ILE A 284 -7.26 5.81 9.64
C ILE A 284 -8.75 6.12 9.50
N SER A 285 -9.18 6.35 8.26
CA SER A 285 -10.56 6.70 7.95
C SER A 285 -11.43 5.45 7.99
N GLU A 286 -12.66 5.61 8.45
CA GLU A 286 -13.69 4.59 8.23
C GLU A 286 -13.98 4.47 6.73
N PRO A 287 -14.32 3.26 6.23
CA PRO A 287 -14.80 3.10 4.87
C PRO A 287 -15.99 4.03 4.64
N GLN A 288 -15.86 4.94 3.68
CA GLN A 288 -16.96 5.83 3.31
C GLN A 288 -17.78 5.16 2.21
N PRO A 289 -19.13 5.28 2.23
CA PRO A 289 -19.96 4.72 1.19
C PRO A 289 -19.61 5.33 -0.17
N LEU A 290 -19.53 4.47 -1.19
CA LEU A 290 -19.29 4.91 -2.55
C LEU A 290 -20.56 5.55 -3.14
N VAL A 291 -20.52 6.86 -3.35
CA VAL A 291 -21.64 7.60 -3.95
C VAL A 291 -21.49 7.68 -5.46
N ASN A 292 -22.49 7.21 -6.19
CA ASN A 292 -22.54 7.27 -7.64
C ASN A 292 -23.44 8.42 -8.11
N TYR A 293 -22.87 9.58 -8.36
CA TYR A 293 -23.57 10.73 -8.95
C TYR A 293 -23.78 10.59 -10.47
N LYS A 294 -23.44 9.46 -11.09
CA LYS A 294 -23.39 9.30 -12.56
C LYS A 294 -22.56 10.42 -13.19
N ALA A 295 -21.32 10.53 -12.73
CA ALA A 295 -20.41 11.61 -13.07
C ALA A 295 -19.45 11.17 -14.19
N TYR A 296 -19.49 11.84 -15.33
CA TYR A 296 -18.70 11.51 -16.54
C TYR A 296 -17.91 12.71 -16.99
N SER A 297 -16.72 12.46 -17.55
CA SER A 297 -15.95 13.47 -18.29
C SER A 297 -15.47 12.90 -19.61
N ASP A 298 -15.52 13.73 -20.65
CA ASP A 298 -14.96 13.42 -21.95
C ASP A 298 -14.40 14.68 -22.63
N ALA A 299 -13.51 14.48 -23.60
CA ALA A 299 -12.95 15.54 -24.44
C ALA A 299 -12.78 15.06 -25.88
N SER A 300 -13.15 15.91 -26.84
CA SER A 300 -12.88 15.70 -28.25
C SER A 300 -11.72 16.57 -28.72
N SER A 301 -10.86 15.99 -29.57
CA SER A 301 -9.63 16.66 -30.07
C SER A 301 -9.89 17.90 -30.91
N GLY A 302 -11.08 18.02 -31.46
CA GLY A 302 -11.43 19.11 -32.38
C GLY A 302 -12.24 20.22 -31.75
N PHE A 303 -12.87 20.02 -30.58
CA PHE A 303 -13.95 20.95 -30.25
C PHE A 303 -14.11 21.28 -28.75
N ARG A 304 -14.35 20.31 -27.83
CA ARG A 304 -14.81 20.61 -26.47
C ARG A 304 -14.31 19.61 -25.40
N ILE A 305 -14.29 20.11 -24.17
CA ILE A 305 -14.29 19.29 -22.97
C ILE A 305 -15.69 19.35 -22.38
N ALA A 306 -16.24 18.20 -21.96
CA ALA A 306 -17.56 18.13 -21.34
C ALA A 306 -17.54 17.32 -20.06
N ILE A 307 -18.35 17.72 -19.09
CA ILE A 307 -18.63 16.96 -17.87
C ILE A 307 -20.12 16.80 -17.67
N THR A 308 -20.54 15.70 -17.08
CA THR A 308 -21.93 15.48 -16.65
C THR A 308 -21.95 14.96 -15.23
N VAL A 309 -22.94 15.37 -14.43
CA VAL A 309 -23.20 14.88 -13.09
C VAL A 309 -24.69 14.70 -12.94
N GLY A 310 -25.17 13.46 -13.00
CA GLY A 310 -26.59 13.15 -13.11
C GLY A 310 -27.22 13.78 -14.36
N SER A 311 -28.23 14.61 -14.18
CA SER A 311 -28.91 15.36 -15.26
C SER A 311 -28.24 16.69 -15.61
N ARG A 312 -27.25 17.12 -14.85
CA ARG A 312 -26.57 18.39 -15.07
C ARG A 312 -25.35 18.17 -15.96
N TRP A 313 -25.05 19.13 -16.86
CA TRP A 313 -23.88 19.08 -17.70
C TRP A 313 -23.24 20.45 -17.90
N ARG A 314 -21.97 20.46 -18.26
CA ARG A 314 -21.24 21.65 -18.67
C ARG A 314 -20.20 21.30 -19.73
N ALA A 315 -20.02 22.21 -20.69
CA ALA A 315 -19.02 22.03 -21.72
C ALA A 315 -18.22 23.34 -21.94
N TRP A 316 -16.94 23.18 -22.26
CA TRP A 316 -16.02 24.28 -22.54
C TRP A 316 -15.39 24.05 -23.89
N ARG A 317 -15.32 25.11 -24.69
CA ARG A 317 -14.61 25.09 -25.96
C ARG A 317 -13.10 25.19 -25.70
N LEU A 318 -12.31 24.36 -26.38
CA LEU A 318 -10.87 24.48 -26.37
C LEU A 318 -10.44 25.73 -27.15
N ALA A 319 -9.53 26.49 -26.57
CA ALA A 319 -8.99 27.70 -27.23
C ALA A 319 -8.17 27.33 -28.47
N GLY A 320 -8.10 28.26 -29.45
CA GLY A 320 -7.18 28.08 -30.58
C GLY A 320 -5.74 27.86 -30.11
N GLY A 321 -5.02 26.94 -30.75
CA GLY A 321 -3.64 26.64 -30.39
C GLY A 321 -3.46 25.78 -29.13
N TRP A 322 -4.51 25.21 -28.55
CA TRP A 322 -4.44 24.38 -27.33
C TRP A 322 -3.47 23.17 -27.44
N LYS A 323 -3.21 22.69 -28.67
CA LYS A 323 -2.25 21.60 -28.96
C LYS A 323 -0.79 22.03 -28.91
N ALA A 324 -0.50 23.31 -28.70
CA ALA A 324 0.86 23.78 -28.54
C ALA A 324 1.55 23.15 -27.33
N GLN A 325 2.87 23.10 -27.34
CA GLN A 325 3.69 22.55 -26.25
C GLN A 325 3.48 21.05 -26.00
N GLY A 326 3.21 20.25 -27.05
CA GLY A 326 3.05 18.81 -26.95
C GLY A 326 1.75 18.33 -26.29
N ARG A 327 0.77 19.22 -26.12
CA ARG A 327 -0.55 18.86 -25.60
C ARG A 327 -1.33 18.06 -26.64
N ASP A 328 -1.92 16.98 -26.20
CA ASP A 328 -2.72 16.07 -27.01
C ASP A 328 -4.12 15.83 -26.40
N ILE A 329 -4.84 14.87 -26.96
CA ILE A 329 -6.18 14.52 -26.46
C ILE A 329 -6.17 13.99 -25.03
N GLN A 330 -5.08 13.34 -24.59
CA GLN A 330 -4.95 12.84 -23.22
C GLN A 330 -4.89 14.00 -22.24
N TRP A 331 -4.13 15.06 -22.59
CA TRP A 331 -4.11 16.30 -21.81
C TRP A 331 -5.51 16.92 -21.68
N ALA A 332 -6.28 16.99 -22.77
CA ALA A 332 -7.64 17.53 -22.73
C ALA A 332 -8.58 16.68 -21.87
N LYS A 333 -8.47 15.34 -21.95
CA LYS A 333 -9.24 14.42 -21.09
C LYS A 333 -8.84 14.54 -19.62
N ALA A 334 -7.55 14.74 -19.31
CA ALA A 334 -7.08 15.00 -17.95
C ALA A 334 -7.66 16.31 -17.39
N VAL A 335 -7.72 17.37 -18.20
CA VAL A 335 -8.39 18.63 -17.84
C VAL A 335 -9.87 18.40 -17.60
N GLY A 336 -10.55 17.59 -18.44
CA GLY A 336 -11.95 17.21 -18.25
C GLY A 336 -12.20 16.51 -16.92
N LEU A 337 -11.37 15.54 -16.56
CA LEU A 337 -11.46 14.87 -15.28
C LEU A 337 -11.23 15.85 -14.11
N LYS A 338 -10.25 16.74 -14.21
CA LYS A 338 -10.02 17.80 -13.21
C LYS A 338 -11.25 18.69 -13.01
N LEU A 339 -11.87 19.13 -14.10
CA LEU A 339 -13.07 19.97 -14.03
C LEU A 339 -14.26 19.21 -13.41
N LEU A 340 -14.39 17.90 -13.72
CA LEU A 340 -15.39 17.05 -13.09
C LEU A 340 -15.19 16.98 -11.59
N VAL A 341 -13.96 16.75 -11.13
CA VAL A 341 -13.62 16.69 -9.71
C VAL A 341 -13.93 18.01 -9.00
N ILE A 342 -13.53 19.13 -9.60
CA ILE A 342 -13.88 20.47 -9.06
C ILE A 342 -15.38 20.62 -8.93
N GLY A 343 -16.15 20.22 -9.95
CA GLY A 343 -17.60 20.23 -9.92
C GLY A 343 -18.18 19.36 -8.81
N LEU A 344 -17.65 18.16 -8.62
CA LEU A 344 -18.07 17.26 -7.56
C LEU A 344 -17.77 17.81 -6.15
N CYS A 345 -16.62 18.46 -5.95
CA CYS A 345 -16.27 19.11 -4.69
C CYS A 345 -17.24 20.25 -4.32
N THR A 346 -17.86 20.89 -5.31
CA THR A 346 -18.88 21.92 -5.04
C THR A 346 -20.25 21.33 -4.66
N ILE A 347 -20.51 20.09 -5.07
CA ILE A 347 -21.78 19.39 -4.81
C ILE A 347 -21.68 18.63 -3.48
N SER A 348 -20.58 17.92 -3.25
CA SER A 348 -20.32 17.17 -2.01
C SER A 348 -19.54 18.05 -1.05
N LYS A 349 -20.21 18.70 -0.13
CA LYS A 349 -19.59 19.58 0.89
C LYS A 349 -18.81 18.81 1.95
N GLU A 350 -19.12 17.54 2.14
CA GLU A 350 -18.56 16.69 3.21
C GLU A 350 -17.61 15.71 2.58
N GLY A 351 -16.60 15.71 2.13
CA GLY A 351 -15.72 14.65 1.60
C GLY A 351 -16.40 13.28 1.48
N GLY A 352 -15.94 12.43 0.62
CA GLY A 352 -16.53 11.09 0.44
C GLY A 352 -15.90 10.35 -0.74
N HIS A 353 -16.28 9.10 -0.91
CA HIS A 353 -15.91 8.30 -2.06
C HIS A 353 -16.92 8.48 -3.17
N VAL A 354 -16.49 9.00 -4.32
CA VAL A 354 -17.37 9.26 -5.46
C VAL A 354 -16.93 8.43 -6.65
N LYS A 355 -17.89 7.76 -7.30
CA LYS A 355 -17.67 7.04 -8.55
C LYS A 355 -17.69 8.01 -9.72
N VAL A 356 -16.61 8.07 -10.50
CA VAL A 356 -16.51 8.84 -11.74
C VAL A 356 -16.21 7.94 -12.91
N TYR A 357 -16.59 8.35 -14.11
CA TYR A 357 -16.44 7.58 -15.32
C TYR A 357 -15.66 8.41 -16.35
N GLY A 358 -14.70 7.78 -17.00
CA GLY A 358 -13.94 8.33 -18.13
C GLY A 358 -13.58 7.22 -19.10
N ASP A 359 -13.43 7.54 -20.36
CA ASP A 359 -13.09 6.60 -21.43
C ASP A 359 -11.58 6.46 -21.68
N ASN A 360 -10.75 7.28 -21.05
CA ASN A 360 -9.30 7.25 -21.19
C ASN A 360 -8.61 6.68 -19.96
N TRP A 361 -8.17 5.43 -20.08
CA TRP A 361 -7.51 4.73 -18.99
C TRP A 361 -6.24 5.45 -18.49
N GLY A 362 -5.40 5.95 -19.38
CA GLY A 362 -4.17 6.63 -18.98
C GLY A 362 -4.43 7.85 -18.08
N VAL A 363 -5.52 8.58 -18.34
CA VAL A 363 -5.95 9.70 -17.50
C VAL A 363 -6.49 9.20 -16.16
N VAL A 364 -7.32 8.17 -16.20
CA VAL A 364 -7.95 7.60 -14.99
C VAL A 364 -6.91 6.97 -14.09
N GLU A 365 -6.01 6.17 -14.64
CA GLU A 365 -4.95 5.51 -13.89
C GLU A 365 -3.86 6.49 -13.45
N GLY A 366 -3.48 7.43 -14.31
CA GLY A 366 -2.56 8.50 -13.95
C GLY A 366 -3.07 9.36 -12.80
N TRP A 367 -4.37 9.64 -12.77
CA TRP A 367 -5.00 10.31 -11.63
C TRP A 367 -4.94 9.47 -10.35
N TRP A 368 -5.24 8.19 -10.45
CA TRP A 368 -5.18 7.26 -9.32
C TRP A 368 -3.77 7.04 -8.80
N LYS A 369 -2.81 6.86 -9.68
CA LYS A 369 -1.40 6.64 -9.34
C LYS A 369 -0.62 7.94 -9.10
N GLY A 370 -1.17 9.10 -9.45
CA GLY A 370 -0.46 10.38 -9.43
C GLY A 370 0.61 10.50 -10.52
N SER A 371 0.58 9.63 -11.56
CA SER A 371 1.50 9.61 -12.70
C SER A 371 0.74 9.41 -14.02
N SER A 372 1.31 9.81 -15.16
CA SER A 372 0.68 9.69 -16.47
C SER A 372 1.23 8.51 -17.29
N GLY A 373 0.38 7.61 -17.74
CA GLY A 373 0.70 6.50 -18.63
C GLY A 373 -0.54 5.94 -19.36
N ASN A 374 -0.35 5.37 -20.56
CA ASN A 374 -1.41 5.02 -21.53
C ASN A 374 -2.12 3.69 -21.22
N ILE A 375 -3.45 3.66 -20.99
CA ILE A 375 -4.24 2.38 -21.04
C ILE A 375 -5.81 2.53 -20.91
N PRO A 376 -6.65 1.51 -21.23
CA PRO A 376 -8.12 1.57 -21.47
C PRO A 376 -9.09 1.51 -20.27
N THR A 377 -10.33 1.82 -20.51
CA THR A 377 -11.55 2.15 -19.69
C THR A 377 -11.66 1.60 -18.27
N CYS A 378 -11.85 2.47 -17.24
CA CYS A 378 -12.03 2.07 -15.85
C CYS A 378 -12.92 2.95 -14.98
N TYR A 379 -13.34 2.33 -13.87
CA TYR A 379 -14.03 2.98 -12.76
C TYR A 379 -13.00 3.55 -11.79
N VAL A 380 -13.14 4.80 -11.38
CA VAL A 380 -12.30 5.43 -10.37
C VAL A 380 -13.11 5.62 -9.11
N THR A 381 -12.65 5.01 -8.03
CA THR A 381 -13.09 5.38 -6.70
C THR A 381 -12.24 6.57 -6.28
N VAL A 382 -12.83 7.72 -6.15
CA VAL A 382 -12.13 8.94 -5.77
C VAL A 382 -12.24 9.10 -4.28
N GLY A 383 -11.14 8.88 -3.57
CA GLY A 383 -11.03 9.19 -2.15
C GLY A 383 -11.05 10.71 -1.89
N THR A 384 -11.17 11.09 -0.64
CA THR A 384 -11.31 12.48 -0.14
C THR A 384 -10.38 13.46 -0.85
N PHE A 385 -10.95 14.41 -1.60
CA PHE A 385 -10.19 15.51 -2.19
C PHE A 385 -9.95 16.59 -1.14
N THR A 386 -8.70 16.80 -0.78
CA THR A 386 -8.30 18.04 -0.11
C THR A 386 -7.93 19.08 -1.17
N GLN A 387 -8.24 20.35 -0.95
CA GLN A 387 -7.91 21.46 -1.86
C GLN A 387 -6.44 21.51 -2.28
N HIS A 388 -5.54 20.84 -1.58
CA HIS A 388 -4.10 20.83 -1.85
C HIS A 388 -3.68 20.00 -3.07
N GLY A 389 -4.47 19.00 -3.49
CA GLY A 389 -4.19 18.23 -4.72
C GLY A 389 -4.46 19.01 -6.01
N LEU A 390 -5.21 20.12 -5.91
CA LEU A 390 -5.60 20.93 -7.06
C LEU A 390 -4.53 21.95 -7.52
N SER A 391 -3.57 22.27 -6.65
CA SER A 391 -2.61 23.36 -6.90
C SER A 391 -1.55 23.06 -7.97
N ARG A 392 -1.28 21.78 -8.29
CA ARG A 392 -0.23 21.42 -9.25
C ARG A 392 -0.66 21.38 -10.71
N LEU A 393 -1.92 21.14 -11.00
CA LEU A 393 -2.41 21.19 -12.39
C LEU A 393 -2.56 22.63 -12.92
N SER A 394 -2.31 23.66 -12.08
CA SER A 394 -2.39 25.07 -12.45
C SER A 394 -1.07 25.69 -12.91
N ARG A 395 0.05 24.95 -12.94
CA ARG A 395 1.38 25.52 -13.24
C ARG A 395 2.02 24.99 -14.53
N HIS A 396 1.23 24.42 -15.45
CA HIS A 396 1.77 24.12 -16.79
C HIS A 396 0.76 24.46 -17.88
#